data_e350fad939f71872467974e84ddf9866
#
_entry.id   e350fad939f71872467974e84ddf9866
#
_cell.length_a   1.000
_cell.length_b   1.000
_cell.length_c   1.000
_cell.angle_alpha   90.00
_cell.angle_beta   90.00
_cell.angle_gamma   90.00
#
_symmetry.space_group_name_H-M   'P 1'
#
loop_
_entity.id
_entity.type
_entity.pdbx_description
1 polymer ?
#
loop_
_entity_poly.entity_id
_entity_poly.type
_entity_poly.pdbx_seq_one_letter_code
_entity_poly.pdbx_strand_id
1 'polypeptide(L)'
;LAGLSAANYLHRKGVSVILYEAGNKIAGLAQSFHDTDGFTYDFGAHFITNRLAKKVGIEDKCRTVKHYAETVWLGGKSYSHPFGLMRVPRMTMSGFAAKFKGLTSKNKTETAADWFRAAYGEALADEVAIPLTEAWSGAKAADLSPAVGDGISNGIGRTLLLKMASRLTRRAVSCGYSRELPEKPSVYHVYPMGGIGTLCQKLAEGLDDVIKLESPVEKILVENGKAVGVRVNGKIQEASAVISTAPVNVLGKIVEGTDKLEHLTRFRYRPMIFVNLRLKGRGLLPDVVTWTPESEFPFFRLTETTLSMPWLAPEGKTVITVDIGCEKGDEFWQMDDEALGEMCVENLKAIIPDVRSRYLGCRVLKTPIAYPVFLREYEAERRALMEGTGVENLYSIGRNGEFSHIFMEDVHYRAEQKMKQHLNHLETIENIFTSSAPSTKNHLIAGLFDKDSNTAGKDKNIAVEVE
;
A
#
# COMPACT_ATOMS: atom_id res chain seq x y z
N LEU A 1 8.07 -2.42 3.50
CA LEU A 1 8.49 -2.46 2.09
C LEU A 1 9.24 -1.19 1.69
N ALA A 2 8.70 0.02 1.93
CA ALA A 2 9.33 1.28 1.52
C ALA A 2 10.72 1.46 2.16
N GLY A 3 10.82 1.28 3.48
CA GLY A 3 12.09 1.38 4.21
C GLY A 3 13.14 0.38 3.74
N LEU A 4 12.74 -0.89 3.53
CA LEU A 4 13.63 -1.92 2.98
C LEU A 4 14.11 -1.58 1.56
N SER A 5 13.23 -1.01 0.72
CA SER A 5 13.59 -0.58 -0.62
C SER A 5 14.62 0.57 -0.60
N ALA A 6 14.39 1.55 0.28
CA ALA A 6 15.32 2.66 0.48
C ALA A 6 16.67 2.20 1.04
N ALA A 7 16.64 1.41 2.12
CA ALA A 7 17.85 0.89 2.77
C ALA A 7 18.68 0.01 1.83
N ASN A 8 18.04 -0.93 1.11
CA ASN A 8 18.71 -1.76 0.12
C ASN A 8 19.36 -0.93 -1.00
N TYR A 9 18.65 0.08 -1.51
CA TYR A 9 19.18 0.96 -2.54
C TYR A 9 20.41 1.74 -2.05
N LEU A 10 20.33 2.36 -0.88
CA LEU A 10 21.42 3.15 -0.29
C LEU A 10 22.62 2.28 0.07
N HIS A 11 22.39 1.13 0.70
CA HIS A 11 23.43 0.17 1.05
C HIS A 11 24.20 -0.32 -0.19
N ARG A 12 23.50 -0.65 -1.27
CA ARG A 12 24.13 -1.03 -2.55
C ARG A 12 24.92 0.11 -3.21
N LYS A 13 24.68 1.36 -2.80
CA LYS A 13 25.45 2.55 -3.20
C LYS A 13 26.63 2.84 -2.28
N GLY A 14 26.88 2.01 -1.27
CA GLY A 14 27.94 2.20 -0.29
C GLY A 14 27.66 3.25 0.77
N VAL A 15 26.39 3.67 0.91
CA VAL A 15 25.97 4.62 1.95
C VAL A 15 25.77 3.85 3.26
N SER A 16 26.30 4.37 4.35
CA SER A 16 26.06 3.84 5.70
C SER A 16 24.60 4.08 6.09
N VAL A 17 23.88 3.03 6.45
CA VAL A 17 22.45 3.04 6.76
C VAL A 17 22.18 2.27 8.05
N ILE A 18 21.25 2.76 8.87
CA ILE A 18 20.65 1.99 9.96
C ILE A 18 19.14 2.02 9.74
N LEU A 19 18.51 0.84 9.79
CA LEU A 19 17.08 0.67 9.62
C LEU A 19 16.47 0.23 10.96
N TYR A 20 15.59 1.05 11.51
CA TYR A 20 14.86 0.77 12.75
C TYR A 20 13.46 0.27 12.43
N GLU A 21 13.08 -0.84 13.06
CA GLU A 21 11.76 -1.45 12.98
C GLU A 21 11.21 -1.59 14.41
N ALA A 22 10.02 -1.07 14.65
CA ALA A 22 9.38 -1.13 15.96
C ALA A 22 8.95 -2.55 16.35
N GLY A 23 8.57 -3.35 15.35
CA GLY A 23 8.12 -4.73 15.54
C GLY A 23 9.28 -5.73 15.66
N ASN A 24 8.91 -6.96 15.94
CA ASN A 24 9.85 -8.09 16.01
C ASN A 24 10.08 -8.78 14.66
N LYS A 25 9.52 -8.24 13.58
CA LYS A 25 9.64 -8.76 12.21
C LYS A 25 9.63 -7.63 11.20
N ILE A 26 10.39 -7.80 10.13
CA ILE A 26 10.35 -6.91 8.97
C ILE A 26 9.04 -7.05 8.19
N ALA A 27 8.81 -6.13 7.26
CA ALA A 27 7.81 -6.13 6.21
C ALA A 27 6.48 -5.42 6.53
N GLY A 28 6.15 -5.11 7.80
CA GLY A 28 4.89 -4.42 8.15
C GLY A 28 3.68 -5.12 7.53
N LEU A 29 2.82 -4.41 6.82
CA LEU A 29 1.64 -4.98 6.14
C LEU A 29 1.96 -5.90 4.95
N ALA A 30 3.22 -6.00 4.52
CA ALA A 30 3.66 -6.95 3.50
C ALA A 30 4.17 -8.27 4.10
N GLN A 31 3.85 -8.57 5.35
CA GLN A 31 4.14 -9.85 5.98
C GLN A 31 3.22 -10.94 5.44
N SER A 32 3.74 -12.18 5.44
CA SER A 32 2.96 -13.39 5.23
C SER A 32 2.98 -14.26 6.47
N PHE A 33 1.90 -14.96 6.71
CA PHE A 33 1.69 -15.86 7.83
C PHE A 33 1.43 -17.27 7.32
N HIS A 34 2.03 -18.24 7.97
CA HIS A 34 1.88 -19.65 7.65
C HIS A 34 1.32 -20.38 8.87
N ASP A 35 0.45 -21.34 8.66
CA ASP A 35 0.04 -22.27 9.71
C ASP A 35 0.56 -23.68 9.46
N THR A 36 0.44 -24.52 10.47
CA THR A 36 0.87 -25.92 10.43
C THR A 36 0.04 -26.77 9.47
N ASP A 37 -1.16 -26.32 9.12
CA ASP A 37 -2.08 -26.99 8.21
C ASP A 37 -1.80 -26.67 6.74
N GLY A 38 -0.77 -25.86 6.46
CA GLY A 38 -0.29 -25.54 5.11
C GLY A 38 -1.04 -24.39 4.43
N PHE A 39 -1.75 -23.57 5.19
CA PHE A 39 -2.33 -22.32 4.67
C PHE A 39 -1.36 -21.17 4.79
N THR A 40 -1.40 -20.27 3.81
CA THR A 40 -0.65 -19.00 3.79
C THR A 40 -1.61 -17.84 3.71
N TYR A 41 -1.38 -16.83 4.53
CA TYR A 41 -2.23 -15.63 4.67
C TYR A 41 -1.39 -14.37 4.54
N ASP A 42 -1.99 -13.31 4.00
CA ASP A 42 -1.44 -11.96 3.98
C ASP A 42 -2.45 -10.99 4.63
N PHE A 43 -2.05 -9.74 4.84
CA PHE A 43 -2.99 -8.66 5.19
C PHE A 43 -3.83 -8.27 3.95
N GLY A 44 -4.87 -9.05 3.65
CA GLY A 44 -5.69 -8.87 2.46
C GLY A 44 -5.04 -9.38 1.17
N ALA A 45 -5.62 -9.04 0.04
CA ALA A 45 -5.14 -9.49 -1.26
C ALA A 45 -3.96 -8.63 -1.74
N HIS A 46 -2.83 -9.26 -2.01
CA HIS A 46 -1.66 -8.63 -2.58
C HIS A 46 -1.28 -9.29 -3.91
N PHE A 47 -0.80 -8.48 -4.84
CA PHE A 47 -0.19 -8.93 -6.08
C PHE A 47 1.05 -8.09 -6.36
N ILE A 48 2.03 -8.70 -7.04
CA ILE A 48 3.15 -7.97 -7.63
C ILE A 48 3.19 -8.23 -9.12
N THR A 49 3.90 -7.39 -9.86
CA THR A 49 4.11 -7.60 -11.28
C THR A 49 5.37 -8.43 -11.53
N ASN A 50 5.41 -9.11 -12.67
CA ASN A 50 6.63 -9.78 -13.14
C ASN A 50 7.81 -8.80 -13.25
N ARG A 51 7.55 -7.52 -13.49
CA ARG A 51 8.54 -6.44 -13.55
C ARG A 51 9.18 -6.18 -12.19
N LEU A 52 8.35 -6.06 -11.13
CA LEU A 52 8.84 -5.90 -9.76
C LEU A 52 9.60 -7.16 -9.29
N ALA A 53 9.04 -8.35 -9.54
CA ALA A 53 9.72 -9.60 -9.21
C ALA A 53 11.12 -9.69 -9.83
N LYS A 54 11.25 -9.32 -11.11
CA LYS A 54 12.53 -9.23 -11.81
C LYS A 54 13.46 -8.18 -11.21
N LYS A 55 12.95 -7.00 -10.93
CA LYS A 55 13.72 -5.89 -10.36
C LYS A 55 14.35 -6.27 -9.02
N VAL A 56 13.62 -7.00 -8.18
CA VAL A 56 14.08 -7.46 -6.86
C VAL A 56 14.85 -8.79 -6.92
N GLY A 57 14.72 -9.57 -8.01
CA GLY A 57 15.42 -10.85 -8.19
C GLY A 57 14.75 -12.00 -7.43
N ILE A 58 13.41 -12.11 -7.53
CA ILE A 58 12.62 -13.23 -6.97
C ILE A 58 11.77 -13.95 -8.02
N GLU A 59 12.09 -13.82 -9.29
CA GLU A 59 11.29 -14.41 -10.37
C GLU A 59 11.17 -15.94 -10.23
N ASP A 60 12.25 -16.59 -9.84
CA ASP A 60 12.35 -18.03 -9.60
C ASP A 60 11.47 -18.51 -8.42
N LYS A 61 11.21 -17.63 -7.46
CA LYS A 61 10.33 -17.87 -6.31
C LYS A 61 8.85 -17.58 -6.61
N CYS A 62 8.55 -16.99 -7.77
CA CYS A 62 7.21 -16.56 -8.15
C CYS A 62 6.55 -17.50 -9.15
N ARG A 63 5.23 -17.62 -9.04
CA ARG A 63 4.38 -18.23 -10.08
C ARG A 63 3.52 -17.19 -10.75
N THR A 64 3.25 -17.40 -12.05
CA THR A 64 2.34 -16.53 -12.81
C THR A 64 0.91 -16.68 -12.31
N VAL A 65 0.27 -15.56 -12.01
CA VAL A 65 -1.17 -15.50 -11.77
C VAL A 65 -1.87 -15.63 -13.11
N LYS A 66 -2.59 -16.74 -13.30
CA LYS A 66 -3.26 -17.04 -14.58
C LYS A 66 -4.60 -16.35 -14.75
N HIS A 67 -5.27 -16.11 -13.63
CA HIS A 67 -6.62 -15.55 -13.60
C HIS A 67 -6.75 -14.53 -12.49
N TYR A 68 -7.36 -13.39 -12.79
CA TYR A 68 -7.81 -12.38 -11.85
C TYR A 68 -9.03 -11.67 -12.42
N ALA A 69 -10.14 -11.75 -11.72
CA ALA A 69 -11.31 -10.98 -12.04
C ALA A 69 -12.07 -10.60 -10.76
N GLU A 70 -12.97 -9.66 -10.92
CA GLU A 70 -13.75 -9.08 -9.84
C GLU A 70 -15.24 -9.16 -10.17
N THR A 71 -16.04 -9.34 -9.15
CA THR A 71 -17.51 -9.31 -9.23
C THR A 71 -18.05 -8.34 -8.19
N VAL A 72 -19.26 -7.88 -8.42
CA VAL A 72 -20.05 -7.12 -7.45
C VAL A 72 -21.29 -7.94 -7.12
N TRP A 73 -21.51 -8.20 -5.85
CA TRP A 73 -22.72 -8.81 -5.34
C TRP A 73 -23.74 -7.70 -5.08
N LEU A 74 -24.89 -7.75 -5.75
CA LEU A 74 -25.91 -6.70 -5.67
C LEU A 74 -27.29 -7.30 -5.92
N GLY A 75 -28.22 -7.09 -4.98
CA GLY A 75 -29.59 -7.60 -5.07
C GLY A 75 -29.65 -9.12 -5.16
N GLY A 76 -28.82 -9.84 -4.43
CA GLY A 76 -28.76 -11.30 -4.42
C GLY A 76 -28.15 -11.92 -5.67
N LYS A 77 -27.46 -11.13 -6.52
CA LYS A 77 -26.83 -11.59 -7.77
C LYS A 77 -25.40 -11.09 -7.91
N SER A 78 -24.59 -11.89 -8.61
CA SER A 78 -23.23 -11.55 -8.94
C SER A 78 -23.12 -10.94 -10.33
N TYR A 79 -22.44 -9.81 -10.45
CA TYR A 79 -22.15 -9.11 -11.71
C TYR A 79 -20.65 -9.00 -11.90
N SER A 80 -20.13 -9.51 -13.02
CA SER A 80 -18.70 -9.36 -13.32
C SER A 80 -18.34 -7.89 -13.60
N HIS A 81 -17.24 -7.43 -13.04
CA HIS A 81 -16.75 -6.07 -13.26
C HIS A 81 -15.72 -6.02 -14.42
N PRO A 82 -15.82 -5.09 -15.38
CA PRO A 82 -16.92 -4.13 -15.58
C PRO A 82 -18.08 -4.65 -16.45
N PHE A 83 -17.89 -5.77 -17.15
CA PHE A 83 -18.78 -6.19 -18.26
C PHE A 83 -20.19 -6.60 -17.80
N GLY A 84 -20.32 -7.25 -16.65
CA GLY A 84 -21.61 -7.64 -16.08
C GLY A 84 -22.44 -6.43 -15.67
N LEU A 85 -21.80 -5.45 -15.04
CA LEU A 85 -22.44 -4.20 -14.63
C LEU A 85 -22.89 -3.38 -15.86
N MET A 86 -22.10 -3.39 -16.93
CA MET A 86 -22.48 -2.73 -18.19
C MET A 86 -23.69 -3.36 -18.89
N ARG A 87 -24.11 -4.57 -18.52
CA ARG A 87 -25.35 -5.19 -19.03
C ARG A 87 -26.60 -4.80 -18.26
N VAL A 88 -26.44 -4.09 -17.14
CA VAL A 88 -27.57 -3.54 -16.36
C VAL A 88 -28.00 -2.23 -17.02
N PRO A 89 -29.20 -2.16 -17.68
CA PRO A 89 -29.57 -1.01 -18.53
C PRO A 89 -29.50 0.33 -17.79
N ARG A 90 -29.98 0.39 -16.54
CA ARG A 90 -29.97 1.64 -15.74
C ARG A 90 -28.55 2.14 -15.49
N MET A 91 -27.58 1.26 -15.21
CA MET A 91 -26.19 1.64 -14.95
C MET A 91 -25.52 2.16 -16.23
N THR A 92 -25.76 1.48 -17.35
CA THR A 92 -25.22 1.88 -18.64
C THR A 92 -25.80 3.21 -19.13
N MET A 93 -27.11 3.39 -19.03
CA MET A 93 -27.77 4.65 -19.40
C MET A 93 -27.31 5.82 -18.54
N SER A 94 -27.19 5.62 -17.23
CA SER A 94 -26.68 6.61 -16.29
C SER A 94 -25.22 7.00 -16.62
N GLY A 95 -24.37 6.03 -16.95
CA GLY A 95 -22.99 6.27 -17.38
C GLY A 95 -22.89 7.07 -18.68
N PHE A 96 -23.76 6.79 -19.67
CA PHE A 96 -23.83 7.59 -20.89
C PHE A 96 -24.31 9.03 -20.62
N ALA A 97 -25.34 9.19 -19.79
CA ALA A 97 -25.85 10.51 -19.39
C ALA A 97 -24.76 11.36 -18.71
N ALA A 98 -23.99 10.75 -17.80
CA ALA A 98 -22.88 11.43 -17.11
C ALA A 98 -21.79 11.89 -18.10
N LYS A 99 -21.42 11.06 -19.08
CA LYS A 99 -20.45 11.45 -20.11
C LYS A 99 -20.97 12.58 -21.01
N PHE A 100 -22.25 12.56 -21.39
CA PHE A 100 -22.87 13.62 -22.18
C PHE A 100 -22.89 14.94 -21.41
N LYS A 101 -23.26 14.89 -20.11
CA LYS A 101 -23.24 16.05 -19.21
C LYS A 101 -21.84 16.63 -19.06
N GLY A 102 -20.81 15.78 -18.98
CA GLY A 102 -19.41 16.19 -18.90
C GLY A 102 -18.87 16.89 -20.16
N LEU A 103 -19.49 16.65 -21.35
CA LEU A 103 -19.17 17.35 -22.58
C LEU A 103 -19.79 18.76 -22.64
N THR A 104 -20.93 18.96 -21.99
CA THR A 104 -21.72 20.21 -22.04
C THR A 104 -21.51 21.12 -20.82
N SER A 105 -21.05 20.59 -19.70
CA SER A 105 -20.85 21.32 -18.45
C SER A 105 -19.56 20.89 -17.75
N LYS A 106 -18.71 21.85 -17.39
CA LYS A 106 -17.58 21.65 -16.48
C LYS A 106 -18.13 21.59 -15.04
N ASN A 107 -18.65 20.44 -14.64
CA ASN A 107 -19.02 20.25 -13.24
C ASN A 107 -17.78 20.33 -12.37
N LYS A 108 -17.80 21.20 -11.37
CA LYS A 108 -16.79 21.20 -10.30
C LYS A 108 -16.93 19.89 -9.52
N THR A 109 -15.88 19.10 -9.50
CA THR A 109 -15.78 17.88 -8.73
C THR A 109 -15.14 18.24 -7.39
N GLU A 110 -15.95 18.47 -6.37
CA GLU A 110 -15.47 18.92 -5.07
C GLU A 110 -15.34 17.78 -4.06
N THR A 111 -16.10 16.71 -4.27
CA THR A 111 -16.15 15.54 -3.38
C THR A 111 -15.87 14.25 -4.13
N ALA A 112 -15.57 13.18 -3.39
CA ALA A 112 -15.49 11.84 -3.96
C ALA A 112 -16.84 11.41 -4.57
N ALA A 113 -17.97 11.77 -3.94
CA ALA A 113 -19.29 11.48 -4.47
C ALA A 113 -19.53 12.14 -5.83
N ASP A 114 -19.16 13.43 -5.99
CA ASP A 114 -19.24 14.12 -7.27
C ASP A 114 -18.36 13.45 -8.34
N TRP A 115 -17.15 13.06 -7.93
CA TRP A 115 -16.21 12.38 -8.80
C TRP A 115 -16.77 11.05 -9.32
N PHE A 116 -17.32 10.20 -8.43
CA PHE A 116 -17.90 8.93 -8.81
C PHE A 116 -19.10 9.10 -9.75
N ARG A 117 -20.00 10.03 -9.44
CA ARG A 117 -21.17 10.31 -10.28
C ARG A 117 -20.77 10.84 -11.67
N ALA A 118 -19.75 11.68 -11.74
CA ALA A 118 -19.21 12.18 -13.01
C ALA A 118 -18.50 11.08 -13.81
N ALA A 119 -17.77 10.18 -13.16
CA ALA A 119 -16.99 9.13 -13.80
C ALA A 119 -17.85 7.95 -14.27
N TYR A 120 -18.83 7.52 -13.46
CA TYR A 120 -19.57 6.27 -13.65
C TYR A 120 -21.07 6.45 -13.92
N GLY A 121 -21.61 7.67 -13.68
CA GLY A 121 -23.04 7.94 -13.65
C GLY A 121 -23.65 7.65 -12.26
N GLU A 122 -24.82 8.26 -12.02
CA GLU A 122 -25.48 8.23 -10.71
C GLU A 122 -25.77 6.80 -10.24
N ALA A 123 -26.33 5.93 -11.10
CA ALA A 123 -26.73 4.59 -10.70
C ALA A 123 -25.56 3.74 -10.20
N LEU A 124 -24.45 3.68 -10.95
CA LEU A 124 -23.28 2.89 -10.53
C LEU A 124 -22.54 3.54 -9.35
N ALA A 125 -22.51 4.87 -9.31
CA ALA A 125 -21.91 5.62 -8.22
C ALA A 125 -22.66 5.35 -6.90
N ASP A 126 -23.98 5.56 -6.90
CA ASP A 126 -24.78 5.52 -5.66
C ASP A 126 -25.04 4.09 -5.17
N GLU A 127 -25.09 3.10 -6.06
CA GLU A 127 -25.35 1.72 -5.65
C GLU A 127 -24.08 0.91 -5.37
N VAL A 128 -22.92 1.31 -5.91
CA VAL A 128 -21.70 0.50 -5.80
C VAL A 128 -20.51 1.32 -5.28
N ALA A 129 -20.09 2.36 -6.02
CA ALA A 129 -18.81 3.00 -5.74
C ALA A 129 -18.81 3.80 -4.43
N ILE A 130 -19.87 4.56 -4.17
CA ILE A 130 -20.02 5.35 -2.93
C ILE A 130 -20.16 4.44 -1.71
N PRO A 131 -21.08 3.44 -1.67
CA PRO A 131 -21.18 2.54 -0.52
C PRO A 131 -19.87 1.79 -0.21
N LEU A 132 -19.18 1.28 -1.23
CA LEU A 132 -17.88 0.63 -1.02
C LEU A 132 -16.84 1.60 -0.47
N THR A 133 -16.81 2.84 -0.98
CA THR A 133 -15.87 3.86 -0.52
C THR A 133 -16.14 4.25 0.95
N GLU A 134 -17.40 4.43 1.32
CA GLU A 134 -17.78 4.70 2.70
C GLU A 134 -17.47 3.53 3.64
N ALA A 135 -17.66 2.29 3.19
CA ALA A 135 -17.35 1.10 3.97
C ALA A 135 -15.84 0.95 4.26
N TRP A 136 -14.98 1.12 3.25
CA TRP A 136 -13.55 0.97 3.46
C TRP A 136 -12.89 2.21 4.08
N SER A 137 -13.42 3.42 3.89
CA SER A 137 -12.84 4.66 4.43
C SER A 137 -13.39 5.03 5.82
N GLY A 138 -14.60 4.58 6.15
CA GLY A 138 -15.31 4.98 7.36
C GLY A 138 -15.68 6.47 7.37
N ALA A 139 -15.79 7.10 6.18
CA ALA A 139 -16.20 8.50 6.04
C ALA A 139 -17.21 8.64 4.90
N LYS A 140 -18.09 9.65 4.99
CA LYS A 140 -19.06 9.93 3.92
C LYS A 140 -18.34 10.38 2.66
N ALA A 141 -18.75 9.87 1.51
CA ALA A 141 -18.14 10.25 0.23
C ALA A 141 -18.26 11.75 -0.09
N ALA A 142 -19.21 12.44 0.53
CA ALA A 142 -19.35 13.89 0.48
C ALA A 142 -18.23 14.63 1.25
N ASP A 143 -17.63 14.00 2.26
CA ASP A 143 -16.56 14.57 3.08
C ASP A 143 -15.17 14.19 2.55
N LEU A 144 -15.11 13.25 1.61
CA LEU A 144 -13.87 12.78 0.99
C LEU A 144 -13.46 13.65 -0.20
N SER A 145 -12.16 13.84 -0.36
CA SER A 145 -11.56 14.48 -1.53
C SER A 145 -11.76 13.64 -2.80
N PRO A 146 -11.90 14.26 -3.98
CA PRO A 146 -11.84 13.58 -5.26
C PRO A 146 -10.56 12.74 -5.47
N ALA A 147 -9.50 12.99 -4.72
CA ALA A 147 -8.26 12.22 -4.73
C ALA A 147 -8.45 10.72 -4.44
N VAL A 148 -9.56 10.32 -3.84
CA VAL A 148 -9.96 8.90 -3.74
C VAL A 148 -10.00 8.24 -5.12
N GLY A 149 -10.37 8.98 -6.16
CA GLY A 149 -10.42 8.53 -7.55
C GLY A 149 -9.08 8.47 -8.28
N ASP A 150 -8.02 9.07 -7.74
CA ASP A 150 -6.70 9.16 -8.39
C ASP A 150 -6.07 7.79 -8.70
N GLY A 151 -6.49 6.72 -8.04
CA GLY A 151 -6.02 5.35 -8.26
C GLY A 151 -6.83 4.53 -9.25
N ILE A 152 -7.91 5.09 -9.77
CA ILE A 152 -8.83 4.35 -10.62
C ILE A 152 -8.40 4.51 -12.08
N SER A 153 -8.29 3.39 -12.79
CA SER A 153 -7.79 3.32 -14.18
C SER A 153 -8.41 4.35 -15.10
N ASN A 154 -7.57 5.12 -15.75
CA ASN A 154 -7.95 6.12 -16.73
C ASN A 154 -8.21 5.47 -18.10
N GLY A 155 -9.48 5.29 -18.45
CA GLY A 155 -9.93 4.98 -19.81
C GLY A 155 -10.42 3.55 -20.03
N ILE A 156 -11.71 3.45 -20.32
CA ILE A 156 -12.42 2.18 -20.62
C ILE A 156 -11.73 1.41 -21.75
N GLY A 157 -11.29 2.09 -22.82
CA GLY A 157 -10.65 1.45 -23.97
C GLY A 157 -9.35 0.71 -23.60
N ARG A 158 -8.49 1.34 -22.79
CA ARG A 158 -7.25 0.71 -22.33
C ARG A 158 -7.52 -0.47 -21.41
N THR A 159 -8.47 -0.33 -20.49
CA THR A 159 -8.90 -1.42 -19.60
C THR A 159 -9.41 -2.61 -20.42
N LEU A 160 -10.23 -2.37 -21.43
CA LEU A 160 -10.73 -3.41 -22.33
C LEU A 160 -9.60 -4.13 -23.06
N LEU A 161 -8.65 -3.39 -23.61
CA LEU A 161 -7.49 -3.94 -24.34
C LEU A 161 -6.62 -4.81 -23.42
N LEU A 162 -6.30 -4.35 -22.20
CA LEU A 162 -5.51 -5.12 -21.24
C LEU A 162 -6.27 -6.36 -20.74
N LYS A 163 -7.58 -6.27 -20.51
CA LYS A 163 -8.42 -7.44 -20.15
C LYS A 163 -8.55 -8.44 -21.30
N MET A 164 -8.60 -7.99 -22.56
CA MET A 164 -8.54 -8.88 -23.73
C MET A 164 -7.17 -9.57 -23.80
N ALA A 165 -6.08 -8.82 -23.60
CA ALA A 165 -4.73 -9.40 -23.55
C ALA A 165 -4.61 -10.46 -22.46
N SER A 166 -5.22 -10.24 -21.29
CA SER A 166 -5.27 -11.24 -20.19
C SER A 166 -5.92 -12.55 -20.65
N ARG A 167 -7.03 -12.47 -21.39
CA ARG A 167 -7.72 -13.66 -21.90
C ARG A 167 -6.89 -14.41 -22.94
N LEU A 168 -6.27 -13.68 -23.87
CA LEU A 168 -5.46 -14.27 -24.94
C LEU A 168 -4.18 -14.92 -24.40
N THR A 169 -3.51 -14.27 -23.46
CA THR A 169 -2.22 -14.74 -22.91
C THR A 169 -2.38 -15.74 -21.76
N ARG A 170 -3.60 -15.91 -21.23
CA ARG A 170 -3.88 -16.69 -20.01
C ARG A 170 -3.02 -16.24 -18.84
N ARG A 171 -2.79 -14.93 -18.72
CA ARG A 171 -2.06 -14.27 -17.63
C ARG A 171 -2.88 -13.11 -17.12
N ALA A 172 -2.87 -12.88 -15.83
CA ALA A 172 -3.53 -11.72 -15.25
C ALA A 172 -2.70 -10.45 -15.56
N VAL A 173 -2.94 -9.85 -16.74
CA VAL A 173 -2.26 -8.60 -17.16
C VAL A 173 -2.62 -7.48 -16.20
N SER A 174 -1.61 -6.73 -15.78
CA SER A 174 -1.75 -5.60 -14.87
C SER A 174 -2.60 -4.50 -15.50
N CYS A 175 -3.61 -4.03 -14.76
CA CYS A 175 -4.54 -2.98 -15.21
C CYS A 175 -4.98 -2.14 -14.01
N GLY A 176 -4.58 -0.86 -13.99
CA GLY A 176 -4.86 0.07 -12.89
C GLY A 176 -4.02 -0.19 -11.64
N TYR A 177 -2.88 -0.87 -11.77
CA TYR A 177 -2.03 -1.29 -10.66
C TYR A 177 -0.81 -0.38 -10.42
N SER A 178 -0.27 0.25 -11.45
CA SER A 178 0.83 1.21 -11.32
C SER A 178 0.45 2.57 -11.88
N ARG A 179 0.82 3.60 -11.17
CA ARG A 179 0.70 5.01 -11.58
C ARG A 179 2.01 5.55 -12.15
N GLU A 180 3.13 5.01 -11.67
CA GLU A 180 4.47 5.47 -12.00
C GLU A 180 4.98 4.82 -13.29
N LEU A 181 4.59 3.58 -13.54
CA LEU A 181 5.16 2.79 -14.58
C LEU A 181 4.10 2.35 -15.61
N PRO A 182 4.41 2.36 -16.92
CA PRO A 182 3.44 2.04 -17.95
C PRO A 182 2.98 0.58 -17.86
N GLU A 183 1.68 0.36 -17.89
CA GLU A 183 1.08 -0.97 -18.02
C GLU A 183 1.00 -1.37 -19.49
N LYS A 184 1.42 -2.58 -19.77
CA LYS A 184 1.50 -3.18 -21.12
C LYS A 184 1.05 -4.65 -21.04
N PRO A 185 0.66 -5.28 -22.14
CA PRO A 185 0.32 -6.71 -22.16
C PRO A 185 1.42 -7.64 -21.66
N SER A 186 2.69 -7.21 -21.71
CA SER A 186 3.84 -7.94 -21.17
C SER A 186 4.02 -7.78 -19.65
N VAL A 187 3.27 -6.88 -19.00
CA VAL A 187 3.27 -6.69 -17.54
C VAL A 187 2.07 -7.40 -16.95
N TYR A 188 2.31 -8.44 -16.19
CA TYR A 188 1.29 -9.30 -15.62
C TYR A 188 1.60 -9.64 -14.17
N HIS A 189 0.60 -10.06 -13.44
CA HIS A 189 0.73 -10.40 -12.04
C HIS A 189 1.43 -11.74 -11.85
N VAL A 190 2.34 -11.75 -10.89
CA VAL A 190 2.99 -12.93 -10.34
C VAL A 190 2.86 -12.89 -8.81
N TYR A 191 3.05 -14.04 -8.19
CA TYR A 191 2.99 -14.10 -6.74
C TYR A 191 3.98 -15.14 -6.19
N PRO A 192 4.72 -14.82 -5.10
CA PRO A 192 5.69 -15.73 -4.52
C PRO A 192 5.02 -16.96 -3.90
N MET A 193 5.66 -18.14 -4.04
CA MET A 193 5.14 -19.38 -3.48
C MET A 193 5.08 -19.37 -1.94
N GLY A 194 5.99 -18.63 -1.30
CA GLY A 194 6.06 -18.46 0.15
C GLY A 194 5.29 -17.25 0.69
N GLY A 195 4.35 -16.67 -0.09
CA GLY A 195 3.62 -15.47 0.30
C GLY A 195 4.37 -14.17 -0.02
N ILE A 196 3.68 -13.04 0.11
CA ILE A 196 4.19 -11.73 -0.29
C ILE A 196 5.41 -11.28 0.52
N GLY A 197 5.56 -11.76 1.75
CA GLY A 197 6.71 -11.48 2.62
C GLY A 197 8.06 -11.86 2.00
N THR A 198 8.07 -12.81 1.03
CA THR A 198 9.28 -13.20 0.28
C THR A 198 9.94 -12.02 -0.43
N LEU A 199 9.16 -11.04 -0.89
CA LEU A 199 9.67 -9.80 -1.49
C LEU A 199 10.50 -8.99 -0.48
N CYS A 200 9.98 -8.80 0.71
CA CYS A 200 10.64 -8.05 1.77
C CYS A 200 11.87 -8.79 2.32
N GLN A 201 11.78 -10.13 2.45
CA GLN A 201 12.94 -10.96 2.82
C GLN A 201 14.09 -10.80 1.81
N LYS A 202 13.79 -10.78 0.52
CA LYS A 202 14.80 -10.56 -0.51
C LYS A 202 15.44 -9.18 -0.45
N LEU A 203 14.66 -8.15 -0.18
CA LEU A 203 15.16 -6.78 0.00
C LEU A 203 16.03 -6.64 1.26
N ALA A 204 15.81 -7.48 2.26
CA ALA A 204 16.58 -7.49 3.49
C ALA A 204 17.88 -8.31 3.41
N GLU A 205 18.07 -9.12 2.37
CA GLU A 205 19.31 -9.90 2.20
C GLU A 205 20.55 -9.00 2.20
N GLY A 206 21.51 -9.30 3.09
CA GLY A 206 22.73 -8.51 3.29
C GLY A 206 22.56 -7.25 4.11
N LEU A 207 21.40 -7.05 4.75
CA LEU A 207 21.14 -5.93 5.66
C LEU A 207 21.05 -6.37 7.13
N ASP A 208 21.50 -7.58 7.49
CA ASP A 208 21.33 -8.15 8.83
C ASP A 208 21.96 -7.25 9.91
N ASP A 209 23.12 -6.67 9.65
CA ASP A 209 23.82 -5.77 10.58
C ASP A 209 23.19 -4.36 10.62
N VAL A 210 22.41 -4.01 9.60
CA VAL A 210 21.77 -2.69 9.42
C VAL A 210 20.41 -2.65 10.09
N ILE A 211 19.64 -3.74 10.06
CA ILE A 211 18.28 -3.82 10.59
C ILE A 211 18.30 -3.99 12.10
N LYS A 212 17.59 -3.11 12.81
CA LYS A 212 17.40 -3.14 14.25
C LYS A 212 15.91 -3.33 14.55
N LEU A 213 15.52 -4.56 14.87
CA LEU A 213 14.16 -4.91 15.30
C LEU A 213 13.89 -4.46 16.74
N GLU A 214 12.62 -4.41 17.14
CA GLU A 214 12.17 -4.01 18.48
C GLU A 214 12.78 -2.67 18.92
N SER A 215 12.95 -1.77 17.95
CA SER A 215 13.65 -0.51 18.11
C SER A 215 12.80 0.66 17.60
N PRO A 216 11.69 0.99 18.30
CA PRO A 216 10.81 2.09 17.89
C PRO A 216 11.57 3.42 17.94
N VAL A 217 11.44 4.21 16.88
CA VAL A 217 11.92 5.59 16.86
C VAL A 217 10.97 6.44 17.71
N GLU A 218 11.50 6.99 18.79
CA GLU A 218 10.75 7.80 19.75
C GLU A 218 10.60 9.23 19.27
N LYS A 219 11.68 9.78 18.68
CA LYS A 219 11.75 11.14 18.17
C LYS A 219 12.64 11.25 16.93
N ILE A 220 12.27 12.14 16.04
CA ILE A 220 13.11 12.64 14.95
C ILE A 220 13.54 14.04 15.37
N LEU A 221 14.84 14.26 15.47
CA LEU A 221 15.41 15.52 15.97
C LEU A 221 15.65 16.50 14.81
N VAL A 222 15.13 17.72 14.97
CA VAL A 222 15.26 18.80 13.98
C VAL A 222 15.94 20.01 14.62
N GLU A 223 17.02 20.47 14.01
CA GLU A 223 17.76 21.67 14.42
C GLU A 223 17.90 22.61 13.22
N ASN A 224 17.59 23.88 13.39
CA ASN A 224 17.66 24.91 12.35
C ASN A 224 16.91 24.51 11.06
N GLY A 225 15.76 23.80 11.21
CA GLY A 225 14.94 23.36 10.08
C GLY A 225 15.45 22.12 9.32
N LYS A 226 16.44 21.43 9.88
CA LYS A 226 17.08 20.25 9.29
C LYS A 226 17.02 19.06 10.23
N ALA A 227 16.69 17.88 9.72
CA ALA A 227 16.78 16.63 10.48
C ALA A 227 18.25 16.29 10.72
N VAL A 228 18.59 16.03 12.01
CA VAL A 228 19.98 15.79 12.47
C VAL A 228 20.14 14.40 13.11
N GLY A 229 19.07 13.68 13.35
CA GLY A 229 19.14 12.35 13.95
C GLY A 229 17.80 11.87 14.48
N VAL A 230 17.85 10.74 15.17
CA VAL A 230 16.68 10.11 15.81
C VAL A 230 17.00 9.73 17.26
N ARG A 231 15.95 9.60 18.09
CA ARG A 231 16.04 9.02 19.43
C ARG A 231 15.42 7.63 19.41
N VAL A 232 16.19 6.63 19.79
CA VAL A 232 15.79 5.23 19.88
C VAL A 232 16.26 4.64 21.19
N ASN A 233 15.37 4.00 21.94
CA ASN A 233 15.67 3.45 23.27
C ASN A 233 16.37 4.47 24.20
N GLY A 234 15.89 5.72 24.21
CA GLY A 234 16.42 6.83 24.99
C GLY A 234 17.78 7.36 24.52
N LYS A 235 18.40 6.78 23.47
CA LYS A 235 19.70 7.21 22.93
C LYS A 235 19.53 8.00 21.64
N ILE A 236 20.35 9.03 21.46
CA ILE A 236 20.39 9.80 20.23
C ILE A 236 21.35 9.12 19.25
N GLN A 237 20.87 8.90 18.04
CA GLN A 237 21.65 8.48 16.90
C GLN A 237 21.68 9.64 15.89
N GLU A 238 22.83 10.26 15.72
CA GLU A 238 23.05 11.29 14.70
C GLU A 238 22.94 10.70 13.30
N ALA A 239 22.34 11.46 12.39
CA ALA A 239 22.19 11.08 10.98
C ALA A 239 22.24 12.30 10.08
N SER A 240 22.81 12.16 8.89
CA SER A 240 22.82 13.22 7.86
C SER A 240 21.48 13.38 7.16
N ALA A 241 20.64 12.34 7.18
CA ALA A 241 19.26 12.34 6.71
C ALA A 241 18.43 11.31 7.47
N VAL A 242 17.14 11.56 7.59
CA VAL A 242 16.15 10.65 8.18
C VAL A 242 15.09 10.34 7.13
N ILE A 243 14.81 9.03 6.96
CA ILE A 243 13.80 8.54 6.03
C ILE A 243 12.73 7.86 6.88
N SER A 244 11.57 8.50 7.01
CA SER A 244 10.43 7.95 7.74
C SER A 244 9.48 7.22 6.79
N THR A 245 9.03 6.05 7.20
CA THR A 245 7.93 5.31 6.55
C THR A 245 6.71 5.20 7.45
N ALA A 246 6.78 5.83 8.63
CA ALA A 246 5.68 5.90 9.58
C ALA A 246 4.43 6.57 8.96
N PRO A 247 3.24 6.26 9.43
CA PRO A 247 2.05 7.03 9.11
C PRO A 247 2.26 8.51 9.42
N VAL A 248 1.77 9.38 8.54
CA VAL A 248 2.02 10.83 8.68
C VAL A 248 1.51 11.40 10.00
N ASN A 249 0.44 10.83 10.56
CA ASN A 249 -0.07 11.25 11.86
C ASN A 249 0.82 10.79 13.04
N VAL A 250 1.63 9.77 12.86
CA VAL A 250 2.70 9.38 13.79
C VAL A 250 3.89 10.30 13.58
N LEU A 251 4.32 10.51 12.33
CA LEU A 251 5.41 11.44 12.00
C LEU A 251 5.19 12.82 12.64
N GLY A 252 3.97 13.38 12.55
CA GLY A 252 3.65 14.66 13.19
C GLY A 252 3.80 14.68 14.72
N LYS A 253 3.75 13.50 15.38
CA LYS A 253 3.91 13.39 16.85
C LYS A 253 5.35 13.18 17.30
N ILE A 254 6.16 12.54 16.45
CA ILE A 254 7.53 12.17 16.84
C ILE A 254 8.60 13.18 16.40
N VAL A 255 8.27 14.12 15.50
CA VAL A 255 9.19 15.21 15.15
C VAL A 255 9.31 16.17 16.30
N GLU A 256 10.57 16.50 16.69
CA GLU A 256 10.94 17.41 17.80
C GLU A 256 11.86 18.51 17.26
N GLY A 257 11.65 19.75 17.68
CA GLY A 257 12.44 20.92 17.24
C GLY A 257 11.80 21.73 16.13
N THR A 258 10.59 21.39 15.68
CA THR A 258 9.78 22.18 14.74
C THR A 258 8.29 21.84 14.89
N ASP A 259 7.42 22.81 14.63
CA ASP A 259 5.96 22.67 14.59
C ASP A 259 5.40 22.45 13.17
N LYS A 260 6.27 22.53 12.15
CA LYS A 260 5.86 22.44 10.73
C LYS A 260 5.02 21.23 10.39
N LEU A 261 5.18 20.11 11.09
CA LEU A 261 4.50 18.85 10.82
C LEU A 261 3.38 18.52 11.84
N GLU A 262 3.15 19.39 12.82
CA GLU A 262 2.13 19.15 13.87
C GLU A 262 0.71 18.97 13.27
N HIS A 263 0.40 19.70 12.19
CA HIS A 263 -0.88 19.61 11.48
C HIS A 263 -1.15 18.21 10.91
N LEU A 264 -0.13 17.40 10.68
CA LEU A 264 -0.28 16.03 10.18
C LEU A 264 -0.92 15.08 11.21
N THR A 265 -0.89 15.43 12.50
CA THR A 265 -1.47 14.62 13.59
C THR A 265 -2.95 14.36 13.43
N ARG A 266 -3.68 15.20 12.69
CA ARG A 266 -5.12 15.08 12.42
C ARG A 266 -5.46 14.13 11.26
N PHE A 267 -4.45 13.70 10.49
CA PHE A 267 -4.66 12.79 9.37
C PHE A 267 -5.14 11.42 9.86
N ARG A 268 -6.16 10.88 9.21
CA ARG A 268 -6.82 9.64 9.63
C ARG A 268 -6.43 8.49 8.73
N TYR A 269 -6.26 7.33 9.37
CA TYR A 269 -6.16 6.04 8.71
C TYR A 269 -7.32 5.16 9.15
N ARG A 270 -7.79 4.31 8.25
CA ARG A 270 -8.85 3.34 8.53
C ARG A 270 -8.24 2.09 9.13
N PRO A 271 -8.64 1.67 10.34
CA PRO A 271 -8.36 0.33 10.86
C PRO A 271 -9.13 -0.73 10.06
N MET A 272 -8.53 -1.92 9.93
CA MET A 272 -9.11 -3.04 9.20
C MET A 272 -8.95 -4.35 9.94
N ILE A 273 -9.93 -5.22 9.77
CA ILE A 273 -9.89 -6.61 10.19
C ILE A 273 -9.96 -7.47 8.94
N PHE A 274 -9.03 -8.42 8.84
CA PHE A 274 -8.98 -9.43 7.78
C PHE A 274 -9.27 -10.79 8.39
N VAL A 275 -10.48 -11.31 8.17
CA VAL A 275 -10.87 -12.65 8.64
C VAL A 275 -10.61 -13.65 7.53
N ASN A 276 -9.56 -14.45 7.70
CA ASN A 276 -9.16 -15.46 6.74
C ASN A 276 -9.86 -16.78 7.08
N LEU A 277 -10.98 -17.06 6.41
CA LEU A 277 -11.76 -18.27 6.59
C LEU A 277 -11.13 -19.44 5.84
N ARG A 278 -10.81 -20.53 6.53
CA ARG A 278 -10.37 -21.78 5.94
C ARG A 278 -11.59 -22.64 5.61
N LEU A 279 -11.72 -23.06 4.37
CA LEU A 279 -12.90 -23.76 3.87
C LEU A 279 -12.54 -25.00 3.06
N LYS A 280 -13.40 -26.02 3.08
CA LYS A 280 -13.34 -27.18 2.17
C LYS A 280 -13.85 -26.77 0.78
N GLY A 281 -13.16 -27.24 -0.26
CA GLY A 281 -13.49 -26.93 -1.65
C GLY A 281 -12.72 -25.72 -2.19
N ARG A 282 -12.99 -25.36 -3.45
CA ARG A 282 -12.45 -24.19 -4.16
C ARG A 282 -13.50 -23.69 -5.15
N GLY A 283 -13.37 -22.42 -5.56
CA GLY A 283 -14.35 -21.81 -6.46
C GLY A 283 -15.68 -21.58 -5.77
N LEU A 284 -15.64 -21.17 -4.52
CA LEU A 284 -16.83 -20.91 -3.70
C LEU A 284 -17.40 -19.52 -3.96
N LEU A 285 -16.54 -18.56 -4.31
CA LEU A 285 -16.95 -17.25 -4.78
C LEU A 285 -17.14 -17.23 -6.29
N PRO A 286 -17.96 -16.31 -6.83
CA PRO A 286 -18.16 -16.13 -8.27
C PRO A 286 -16.87 -15.84 -9.05
N ASP A 287 -15.92 -15.16 -8.40
CA ASP A 287 -14.57 -14.90 -8.91
C ASP A 287 -13.60 -14.60 -7.76
N VAL A 288 -12.35 -14.24 -8.07
CA VAL A 288 -11.26 -14.01 -7.11
C VAL A 288 -11.65 -12.97 -6.06
N VAL A 289 -12.24 -11.86 -6.50
CA VAL A 289 -12.75 -10.80 -5.61
C VAL A 289 -14.24 -10.63 -5.81
N THR A 290 -14.97 -10.56 -4.71
CA THR A 290 -16.38 -10.18 -4.68
C THR A 290 -16.55 -8.96 -3.78
N TRP A 291 -17.04 -7.87 -4.37
CA TRP A 291 -17.38 -6.64 -3.66
C TRP A 291 -18.82 -6.69 -3.20
N THR A 292 -19.07 -6.30 -1.95
CA THR A 292 -20.39 -6.27 -1.31
C THR A 292 -20.72 -4.84 -0.87
N PRO A 293 -21.32 -4.02 -1.76
CA PRO A 293 -21.65 -2.62 -1.44
C PRO A 293 -22.84 -2.47 -0.49
N GLU A 294 -23.66 -3.51 -0.33
CA GLU A 294 -24.88 -3.48 0.46
C GLU A 294 -24.56 -3.45 1.97
N SER A 295 -25.16 -2.51 2.69
CA SER A 295 -24.90 -2.26 4.12
C SER A 295 -25.36 -3.37 5.06
N GLU A 296 -26.11 -4.35 4.56
CA GLU A 296 -26.51 -5.54 5.30
C GLU A 296 -25.33 -6.49 5.58
N PHE A 297 -24.25 -6.39 4.77
CA PHE A 297 -23.04 -7.12 5.05
C PHE A 297 -22.10 -6.33 5.98
N PRO A 298 -21.56 -6.97 7.03
CA PRO A 298 -20.58 -6.34 7.93
C PRO A 298 -19.18 -6.18 7.27
N PHE A 299 -19.04 -6.60 6.04
CA PHE A 299 -17.81 -6.58 5.24
C PHE A 299 -18.10 -6.00 3.85
N PHE A 300 -17.07 -5.49 3.19
CA PHE A 300 -17.22 -4.89 1.87
C PHE A 300 -16.49 -5.62 0.75
N ARG A 301 -15.57 -6.54 1.08
CA ARG A 301 -14.81 -7.32 0.11
C ARG A 301 -14.56 -8.74 0.59
N LEU A 302 -14.72 -9.66 -0.31
CA LEU A 302 -14.37 -11.07 -0.16
C LEU A 302 -13.30 -11.41 -1.20
N THR A 303 -12.27 -12.16 -0.80
CA THR A 303 -11.22 -12.59 -1.74
C THR A 303 -10.94 -14.07 -1.57
N GLU A 304 -11.23 -14.88 -2.59
CA GLU A 304 -10.83 -16.27 -2.65
C GLU A 304 -9.46 -16.39 -3.32
N THR A 305 -8.40 -16.24 -2.51
CA THR A 305 -7.01 -16.14 -3.01
C THR A 305 -6.56 -17.35 -3.81
N THR A 306 -7.06 -18.55 -3.49
CA THR A 306 -6.67 -19.79 -4.15
C THR A 306 -7.17 -19.92 -5.59
N LEU A 307 -8.13 -19.11 -6.05
CA LEU A 307 -8.52 -19.04 -7.45
C LEU A 307 -7.41 -18.47 -8.34
N SER A 308 -6.65 -17.52 -7.80
CA SER A 308 -5.47 -16.94 -8.47
C SER A 308 -4.17 -17.64 -8.08
N MET A 309 -4.06 -18.05 -6.81
CA MET A 309 -2.84 -18.56 -6.18
C MET A 309 -3.14 -19.88 -5.46
N PRO A 310 -3.34 -20.98 -6.22
CA PRO A 310 -3.80 -22.26 -5.65
C PRO A 310 -2.81 -22.89 -4.66
N TRP A 311 -1.57 -22.44 -4.64
CA TRP A 311 -0.53 -22.93 -3.74
C TRP A 311 -0.59 -22.32 -2.33
N LEU A 312 -1.49 -21.36 -2.07
CA LEU A 312 -1.65 -20.73 -0.74
C LEU A 312 -2.53 -21.54 0.21
N ALA A 313 -3.11 -22.64 -0.24
CA ALA A 313 -3.85 -23.58 0.59
C ALA A 313 -3.64 -25.02 0.13
N PRO A 314 -3.82 -26.02 1.01
CA PRO A 314 -3.77 -27.42 0.66
C PRO A 314 -4.77 -27.78 -0.43
N GLU A 315 -4.51 -28.88 -1.16
CA GLU A 315 -5.41 -29.39 -2.19
C GLU A 315 -6.81 -29.64 -1.62
N GLY A 316 -7.85 -29.30 -2.39
CA GLY A 316 -9.24 -29.43 -1.99
C GLY A 316 -9.69 -28.44 -0.91
N LYS A 317 -8.86 -27.47 -0.54
CA LYS A 317 -9.19 -26.42 0.43
C LYS A 317 -8.95 -25.04 -0.15
N THR A 318 -9.59 -24.03 0.44
CA THR A 318 -9.44 -22.61 0.06
C THR A 318 -9.35 -21.71 1.28
N VAL A 319 -8.90 -20.48 1.04
CA VAL A 319 -9.00 -19.34 1.96
C VAL A 319 -9.88 -18.28 1.32
N ILE A 320 -10.90 -17.85 2.05
CA ILE A 320 -11.64 -16.63 1.74
C ILE A 320 -11.26 -15.59 2.78
N THR A 321 -10.61 -14.53 2.33
CA THR A 321 -10.32 -13.36 3.15
C THR A 321 -11.51 -12.42 3.10
N VAL A 322 -12.04 -12.08 4.27
CA VAL A 322 -13.17 -11.16 4.49
C VAL A 322 -12.61 -9.86 5.04
N ASP A 323 -12.83 -8.76 4.34
CA ASP A 323 -12.34 -7.44 4.72
C ASP A 323 -13.43 -6.65 5.43
N ILE A 324 -13.19 -6.29 6.70
CA ILE A 324 -14.10 -5.53 7.56
C ILE A 324 -13.45 -4.18 7.89
N GLY A 325 -14.09 -3.09 7.48
CA GLY A 325 -13.71 -1.75 7.92
C GLY A 325 -14.25 -1.48 9.33
N CYS A 326 -13.41 -1.01 10.23
CA CYS A 326 -13.78 -0.79 11.62
C CYS A 326 -13.20 0.53 12.17
N GLU A 327 -13.54 0.89 13.39
CA GLU A 327 -12.81 1.88 14.17
C GLU A 327 -12.10 1.19 15.33
N LYS A 328 -10.97 1.76 15.75
CA LYS A 328 -10.24 1.21 16.89
C LYS A 328 -11.10 1.35 18.16
N GLY A 329 -11.49 0.23 18.72
CA GLY A 329 -12.32 0.17 19.92
C GLY A 329 -13.83 0.00 19.66
N ASP A 330 -14.28 -0.12 18.41
CA ASP A 330 -15.66 -0.51 18.10
C ASP A 330 -15.94 -1.99 18.40
N GLU A 331 -17.19 -2.41 18.22
CA GLU A 331 -17.63 -3.78 18.49
C GLU A 331 -16.80 -4.82 17.71
N PHE A 332 -16.60 -4.60 16.41
CA PHE A 332 -15.82 -5.53 15.58
C PHE A 332 -14.35 -5.62 16.01
N TRP A 333 -13.75 -4.46 16.38
CA TRP A 333 -12.37 -4.44 16.84
C TRP A 333 -12.17 -5.20 18.16
N GLN A 334 -13.19 -5.22 19.03
CA GLN A 334 -13.15 -5.88 20.34
C GLN A 334 -13.49 -7.37 20.27
N MET A 335 -14.20 -7.83 19.23
CA MET A 335 -14.52 -9.23 19.05
C MET A 335 -13.26 -10.09 19.02
N ASP A 336 -13.34 -11.29 19.62
CA ASP A 336 -12.32 -12.34 19.48
C ASP A 336 -12.36 -12.97 18.07
N ASP A 337 -11.34 -13.76 17.78
CA ASP A 337 -11.15 -14.36 16.46
C ASP A 337 -12.26 -15.35 16.10
N GLU A 338 -12.78 -16.08 17.09
CA GLU A 338 -13.85 -17.09 16.90
C GLU A 338 -15.17 -16.39 16.60
N ALA A 339 -15.53 -15.38 17.37
CA ALA A 339 -16.74 -14.59 17.16
C ALA A 339 -16.74 -13.88 15.79
N LEU A 340 -15.60 -13.33 15.37
CA LEU A 340 -15.44 -12.76 14.02
C LEU A 340 -15.61 -13.81 12.92
N GLY A 341 -15.02 -14.98 13.10
CA GLY A 341 -15.18 -16.11 12.19
C GLY A 341 -16.62 -16.56 12.03
N GLU A 342 -17.32 -16.74 13.15
CA GLU A 342 -18.73 -17.14 13.19
C GLU A 342 -19.66 -16.09 12.55
N MET A 343 -19.46 -14.83 12.85
CA MET A 343 -20.18 -13.69 12.24
C MET A 343 -19.99 -13.69 10.72
N CYS A 344 -18.76 -13.87 10.24
CA CYS A 344 -18.48 -13.94 8.81
C CYS A 344 -19.17 -15.15 8.15
N VAL A 345 -19.10 -16.32 8.75
CA VAL A 345 -19.74 -17.54 8.23
C VAL A 345 -21.26 -17.38 8.15
N GLU A 346 -21.88 -16.76 9.15
CA GLU A 346 -23.33 -16.53 9.15
C GLU A 346 -23.76 -15.63 7.99
N ASN A 347 -23.07 -14.51 7.80
CA ASN A 347 -23.39 -13.56 6.74
C ASN A 347 -23.03 -14.08 5.33
N LEU A 348 -22.03 -14.96 5.22
CA LEU A 348 -21.65 -15.56 3.94
C LEU A 348 -22.66 -16.58 3.40
N LYS A 349 -23.60 -17.05 4.18
CA LYS A 349 -24.68 -17.96 3.71
C LYS A 349 -25.48 -17.38 2.55
N ALA A 350 -25.61 -16.07 2.48
CA ALA A 350 -26.29 -15.39 1.37
C ALA A 350 -25.58 -15.61 0.02
N ILE A 351 -24.25 -15.77 0.04
CA ILE A 351 -23.40 -15.92 -1.15
C ILE A 351 -22.99 -17.39 -1.35
N ILE A 352 -22.69 -18.10 -0.27
CA ILE A 352 -22.26 -19.51 -0.23
C ILE A 352 -23.20 -20.26 0.71
N PRO A 353 -24.33 -20.78 0.24
CA PRO A 353 -25.38 -21.38 1.10
C PRO A 353 -24.88 -22.47 2.03
N ASP A 354 -23.91 -23.28 1.58
CA ASP A 354 -23.36 -24.42 2.32
C ASP A 354 -22.04 -24.10 3.06
N VAL A 355 -21.70 -22.80 3.24
CA VAL A 355 -20.43 -22.34 3.87
C VAL A 355 -20.21 -22.97 5.25
N ARG A 356 -21.26 -23.11 6.05
CA ARG A 356 -21.18 -23.70 7.40
C ARG A 356 -20.61 -25.13 7.38
N SER A 357 -21.03 -25.96 6.45
CA SER A 357 -20.55 -27.33 6.33
C SER A 357 -19.11 -27.43 5.79
N ARG A 358 -18.61 -26.36 5.19
CA ARG A 358 -17.26 -26.26 4.65
C ARG A 358 -16.27 -25.65 5.63
N TYR A 359 -16.74 -24.94 6.66
CA TYR A 359 -15.92 -24.18 7.58
C TYR A 359 -14.97 -25.07 8.38
N LEU A 360 -13.68 -24.68 8.40
CA LEU A 360 -12.59 -25.38 9.08
C LEU A 360 -11.95 -24.53 10.20
N GLY A 361 -12.39 -23.29 10.35
CA GLY A 361 -11.82 -22.31 11.27
C GLY A 361 -11.33 -21.07 10.55
N CYS A 362 -10.85 -20.09 11.29
CA CYS A 362 -10.33 -18.84 10.74
C CYS A 362 -8.98 -18.46 11.34
N ARG A 363 -8.38 -17.45 10.71
CA ARG A 363 -7.27 -16.67 11.26
C ARG A 363 -7.60 -15.20 11.07
N VAL A 364 -7.56 -14.43 12.13
CA VAL A 364 -7.84 -12.98 12.08
C VAL A 364 -6.54 -12.19 12.13
N LEU A 365 -6.44 -11.20 11.27
CA LEU A 365 -5.36 -10.23 11.25
C LEU A 365 -5.99 -8.84 11.40
N LYS A 366 -5.59 -8.09 12.43
CA LYS A 366 -6.06 -6.73 12.69
C LYS A 366 -4.93 -5.73 12.45
N THR A 367 -5.23 -4.61 11.81
CA THR A 367 -4.28 -3.50 11.69
C THR A 367 -4.98 -2.17 11.99
N PRO A 368 -4.38 -1.32 12.83
CA PRO A 368 -4.94 0.01 13.10
C PRO A 368 -4.74 0.99 11.94
N ILE A 369 -3.90 0.64 10.95
CA ILE A 369 -3.47 1.51 9.85
C ILE A 369 -3.45 0.72 8.56
N ALA A 370 -4.57 0.71 7.84
CA ALA A 370 -4.69 0.02 6.56
C ALA A 370 -4.76 0.98 5.37
N TYR A 371 -5.63 1.99 5.46
CA TYR A 371 -5.90 2.91 4.36
C TYR A 371 -5.88 4.37 4.81
N PRO A 372 -5.21 5.28 4.06
CA PRO A 372 -5.36 6.72 4.26
C PRO A 372 -6.81 7.14 4.00
N VAL A 373 -7.39 7.96 4.86
CA VAL A 373 -8.74 8.53 4.69
C VAL A 373 -8.61 9.94 4.14
N PHE A 374 -8.89 10.12 2.85
CA PHE A 374 -8.68 11.37 2.11
C PHE A 374 -9.78 12.39 2.40
N LEU A 375 -9.85 12.94 3.63
CA LEU A 375 -10.81 14.00 3.95
C LEU A 375 -10.47 15.30 3.21
N ARG A 376 -11.51 16.02 2.77
CA ARG A 376 -11.37 17.30 2.06
C ARG A 376 -10.68 18.37 2.92
N GLU A 377 -10.93 18.34 4.22
CA GLU A 377 -10.45 19.34 5.16
C GLU A 377 -8.94 19.49 5.25
N TYR A 378 -8.18 18.45 4.86
CA TYR A 378 -6.71 18.50 4.84
C TYR A 378 -6.10 18.18 3.47
N GLU A 379 -6.90 18.30 2.40
CA GLU A 379 -6.40 18.02 1.05
C GLU A 379 -5.25 18.94 0.62
N ALA A 380 -5.26 20.21 1.07
CA ALA A 380 -4.19 21.16 0.77
C ALA A 380 -2.87 20.72 1.40
N GLU A 381 -2.90 20.31 2.67
CA GLU A 381 -1.73 19.84 3.40
C GLU A 381 -1.24 18.49 2.87
N ARG A 382 -2.16 17.61 2.45
CA ARG A 382 -1.80 16.37 1.79
C ARG A 382 -1.02 16.61 0.51
N ARG A 383 -1.44 17.59 -0.30
CA ARG A 383 -0.72 17.97 -1.53
C ARG A 383 0.65 18.54 -1.22
N ALA A 384 0.75 19.42 -0.23
CA ALA A 384 2.03 19.97 0.21
C ALA A 384 3.00 18.86 0.67
N LEU A 385 2.50 17.88 1.43
CA LEU A 385 3.30 16.73 1.87
C LEU A 385 3.85 15.89 0.69
N MET A 386 3.11 15.78 -0.42
CA MET A 386 3.60 15.10 -1.62
C MET A 386 4.81 15.78 -2.25
N GLU A 387 4.96 17.10 -2.08
CA GLU A 387 6.12 17.86 -2.53
C GLU A 387 7.30 17.69 -1.57
N GLY A 388 7.04 17.49 -0.27
CA GLY A 388 8.05 17.25 0.75
C GLY A 388 7.56 17.56 2.16
N THR A 389 8.37 17.24 3.15
CA THR A 389 8.04 17.50 4.57
C THR A 389 8.23 18.97 4.97
N GLY A 390 8.92 19.77 4.15
CA GLY A 390 9.34 21.12 4.54
C GLY A 390 10.46 21.17 5.59
N VAL A 391 11.00 20.01 5.97
CA VAL A 391 12.17 19.87 6.84
C VAL A 391 13.33 19.32 6.01
N GLU A 392 14.46 20.02 6.00
CA GLU A 392 15.62 19.58 5.22
C GLU A 392 16.13 18.21 5.72
N ASN A 393 16.47 17.31 4.80
CA ASN A 393 16.95 15.95 5.06
C ASN A 393 15.97 15.05 5.83
N LEU A 394 14.69 15.41 5.90
CA LEU A 394 13.62 14.52 6.36
C LEU A 394 12.75 14.10 5.18
N TYR A 395 12.73 12.83 4.89
CA TYR A 395 11.94 12.22 3.81
C TYR A 395 10.82 11.37 4.40
N SER A 396 9.59 11.58 3.95
CA SER A 396 8.48 10.70 4.25
C SER A 396 8.14 9.91 2.99
N ILE A 397 8.20 8.57 3.06
CA ILE A 397 8.06 7.69 1.89
C ILE A 397 7.12 6.51 2.18
N GLY A 398 6.67 5.89 1.10
CA GLY A 398 5.79 4.73 1.18
C GLY A 398 4.32 5.10 1.30
N ARG A 399 3.45 4.09 1.27
CA ARG A 399 1.99 4.28 1.27
C ARG A 399 1.49 5.14 2.42
N ASN A 400 1.97 4.85 3.63
CA ASN A 400 1.56 5.55 4.84
C ASN A 400 2.30 6.88 5.01
N GLY A 401 3.60 6.91 4.71
CA GLY A 401 4.42 8.11 4.81
C GLY A 401 4.11 9.17 3.74
N GLU A 402 3.60 8.78 2.57
CA GLU A 402 3.15 9.71 1.53
C GLU A 402 1.65 10.01 1.60
N PHE A 403 0.95 9.40 2.54
CA PHE A 403 -0.51 9.44 2.63
C PHE A 403 -1.16 9.21 1.25
N SER A 404 -0.76 8.14 0.58
CA SER A 404 -1.12 7.85 -0.80
C SER A 404 -1.59 6.41 -0.97
N HIS A 405 -2.66 6.23 -1.76
CA HIS A 405 -3.14 4.89 -2.10
C HIS A 405 -2.37 4.36 -3.32
N ILE A 406 -1.19 3.81 -3.08
CA ILE A 406 -0.29 3.24 -4.08
C ILE A 406 -0.04 1.75 -3.81
N PHE A 407 0.28 1.01 -4.86
CA PHE A 407 0.57 -0.42 -4.79
C PHE A 407 2.06 -0.69 -4.61
N MET A 408 2.41 -1.93 -4.31
CA MET A 408 3.76 -2.34 -3.91
C MET A 408 4.84 -1.98 -4.93
N GLU A 409 4.54 -2.05 -6.23
CA GLU A 409 5.49 -1.68 -7.28
C GLU A 409 5.81 -0.19 -7.24
N ASP A 410 4.78 0.65 -7.07
CA ASP A 410 4.98 2.11 -6.97
C ASP A 410 5.67 2.49 -5.67
N VAL A 411 5.37 1.79 -4.55
CA VAL A 411 6.07 1.99 -3.27
C VAL A 411 7.57 1.74 -3.45
N HIS A 412 7.94 0.61 -4.05
CA HIS A 412 9.35 0.28 -4.31
C HIS A 412 10.01 1.30 -5.25
N TYR A 413 9.35 1.61 -6.37
CA TYR A 413 9.85 2.55 -7.36
C TYR A 413 10.06 3.95 -6.78
N ARG A 414 9.05 4.51 -6.08
CA ARG A 414 9.14 5.85 -5.49
C ARG A 414 10.23 5.92 -4.43
N ALA A 415 10.37 4.90 -3.58
CA ALA A 415 11.43 4.83 -2.59
C ALA A 415 12.82 4.92 -3.25
N GLU A 416 13.09 4.11 -4.27
CA GLU A 416 14.36 4.19 -5.02
C GLU A 416 14.56 5.55 -5.69
N GLN A 417 13.53 6.13 -6.31
CA GLN A 417 13.65 7.44 -6.98
C GLN A 417 13.96 8.58 -6.00
N LYS A 418 13.30 8.60 -4.84
CA LYS A 418 13.59 9.61 -3.81
C LYS A 418 15.03 9.49 -3.29
N MET A 419 15.51 8.28 -3.06
CA MET A 419 16.90 8.06 -2.62
C MET A 419 17.91 8.47 -3.71
N LYS A 420 17.62 8.17 -4.96
CA LYS A 420 18.45 8.62 -6.09
C LYS A 420 18.51 10.15 -6.19
N GLN A 421 17.39 10.82 -6.04
CA GLN A 421 17.33 12.30 -6.05
C GLN A 421 18.14 12.90 -4.91
N HIS A 422 18.06 12.31 -3.71
CA HIS A 422 18.84 12.74 -2.56
C HIS A 422 20.35 12.63 -2.82
N LEU A 423 20.82 11.49 -3.32
CA LEU A 423 22.24 11.28 -3.61
C LEU A 423 22.75 12.23 -4.71
N ASN A 424 21.98 12.43 -5.78
CA ASN A 424 22.35 13.38 -6.83
C ASN A 424 22.43 14.83 -6.30
N HIS A 425 21.56 15.20 -5.35
CA HIS A 425 21.60 16.51 -4.72
C HIS A 425 22.89 16.70 -3.89
N LEU A 426 23.29 15.69 -3.13
CA LEU A 426 24.54 15.70 -2.36
C LEU A 426 25.76 15.83 -3.27
N GLU A 427 25.84 15.06 -4.35
CA GLU A 427 26.93 15.13 -5.35
C GLU A 427 26.99 16.52 -6.02
N THR A 428 25.84 17.14 -6.30
CA THR A 428 25.78 18.49 -6.89
C THR A 428 26.33 19.52 -5.93
N ILE A 429 25.96 19.46 -4.66
CA ILE A 429 26.47 20.36 -3.61
C ILE A 429 27.99 20.20 -3.49
N GLU A 430 28.51 18.99 -3.43
CA GLU A 430 29.93 18.71 -3.32
C GLU A 430 30.70 19.28 -4.53
N ASN A 431 30.19 19.08 -5.73
CA ASN A 431 30.79 19.63 -6.95
C ASN A 431 30.78 21.16 -7.01
N ILE A 432 29.76 21.84 -6.49
CA ILE A 432 29.70 23.30 -6.37
C ILE A 432 30.79 23.78 -5.41
N PHE A 433 30.94 23.17 -4.26
CA PHE A 433 31.96 23.54 -3.28
C PHE A 433 33.38 23.25 -3.77
N THR A 434 33.61 22.18 -4.50
CA THR A 434 34.91 21.85 -5.08
C THR A 434 35.26 22.71 -6.29
N SER A 435 34.29 23.14 -7.10
CA SER A 435 34.52 24.00 -8.26
C SER A 435 34.65 25.50 -7.92
N SER A 436 34.15 25.93 -6.78
CA SER A 436 34.23 27.34 -6.31
C SER A 436 35.46 27.63 -5.43
N ALA A 437 36.30 26.63 -5.14
CA ALA A 437 37.53 26.83 -4.41
C ALA A 437 38.57 27.48 -5.32
N PRO A 438 39.11 28.72 -5.05
CA PRO A 438 40.24 29.24 -5.74
C PRO A 438 41.45 28.31 -5.48
N SER A 439 42.28 28.14 -6.51
CA SER A 439 43.48 27.30 -6.53
C SER A 439 44.53 27.75 -5.46
N THR A 440 44.22 27.50 -4.23
CA THR A 440 45.19 27.57 -3.11
C THR A 440 45.06 26.29 -2.31
N LYS A 441 46.13 25.50 -2.39
CA LYS A 441 46.36 24.32 -1.57
C LYS A 441 46.04 24.63 -0.11
N ASN A 442 44.96 24.12 0.41
CA ASN A 442 44.80 23.92 1.85
C ASN A 442 44.04 22.64 2.12
N HIS A 443 44.77 21.76 2.75
CA HIS A 443 44.36 20.48 3.30
C HIS A 443 43.25 20.61 4.37
N LEU A 444 41.98 20.64 3.99
CA LEU A 444 40.90 20.64 5.00
C LEU A 444 39.61 19.95 4.58
N ILE A 445 39.51 19.38 3.36
CA ILE A 445 38.30 18.67 2.91
C ILE A 445 38.59 17.23 2.40
N ALA A 446 39.82 16.75 2.52
CA ALA A 446 40.20 15.38 2.13
C ALA A 446 39.81 14.29 3.14
N GLY A 447 39.01 14.60 4.17
CA GLY A 447 38.64 13.66 5.23
C GLY A 447 37.33 12.94 5.07
N LEU A 448 36.60 13.14 3.98
CA LEU A 448 35.27 12.53 3.85
C LEU A 448 35.22 11.27 2.98
N PHE A 449 36.28 10.95 2.22
CA PHE A 449 36.28 9.78 1.31
C PHE A 449 37.64 9.12 1.13
N ASP A 450 38.54 9.20 2.09
CA ASP A 450 39.83 8.47 2.00
C ASP A 450 39.71 7.08 2.61
N LYS A 451 39.86 6.05 1.78
CA LYS A 451 39.71 4.65 2.12
C LYS A 451 40.88 4.06 2.97
N ASP A 452 41.92 4.86 3.25
CA ASP A 452 43.15 4.36 3.88
C ASP A 452 43.71 5.27 4.99
N SER A 453 42.89 5.72 5.93
CA SER A 453 43.41 6.28 7.17
C SER A 453 42.65 5.79 8.39
N ASN A 454 43.34 5.01 9.17
CA ASN A 454 42.95 4.45 10.46
C ASN A 454 42.94 5.56 11.52
N THR A 455 41.89 6.38 11.55
CA THR A 455 41.59 7.31 12.67
C THR A 455 40.08 7.51 12.75
N ALA A 456 39.54 7.40 13.96
CA ALA A 456 38.11 7.47 14.28
C ALA A 456 37.43 8.71 13.68
N GLY A 457 36.87 8.57 12.48
CA GLY A 457 36.00 9.53 11.83
C GLY A 457 34.54 9.20 12.18
N LYS A 458 33.80 10.21 12.60
CA LYS A 458 32.36 10.11 12.86
C LYS A 458 31.64 9.74 11.58
N ASP A 459 31.25 8.47 11.42
CA ASP A 459 30.40 8.01 10.32
C ASP A 459 29.03 8.69 10.43
N LYS A 460 28.68 9.46 9.40
CA LYS A 460 27.34 10.05 9.28
C LYS A 460 26.39 9.01 8.70
N ASN A 461 25.56 8.44 9.52
CA ASN A 461 24.56 7.44 9.14
C ASN A 461 23.29 8.09 8.60
N ILE A 462 22.58 7.39 7.69
CA ILE A 462 21.20 7.68 7.33
C ILE A 462 20.30 6.76 8.15
N ALA A 463 19.38 7.34 8.92
CA ALA A 463 18.40 6.57 9.68
C ALA A 463 17.14 6.33 8.82
N VAL A 464 16.70 5.08 8.73
CA VAL A 464 15.46 4.67 8.08
C VAL A 464 14.53 4.10 9.13
N GLU A 465 13.35 4.68 9.25
CA GLU A 465 12.29 4.19 10.13
C GLU A 465 11.32 3.34 9.31
N VAL A 466 10.97 2.17 9.82
CA VAL A 466 9.98 1.25 9.23
C VAL A 466 8.92 0.92 10.26
N GLU A 467 7.68 0.86 9.83
CA GLU A 467 6.51 0.43 10.58
C GLU A 467 6.32 -1.08 10.56
#